data_a869e173dcbd70c4044ed57b2f6f5164
#
_entry.id   a869e173dcbd70c4044ed57b2f6f5164
#
_cell.length_a   1.000
_cell.length_b   1.000
_cell.length_c   1.000
_cell.angle_alpha   90.00
_cell.angle_beta   90.00
_cell.angle_gamma   90.00
#
_symmetry.space_group_name_H-M   'P 1'
#
loop_
_entity.id
_entity.type
_entity.pdbx_description
1 polymer ?
#
loop_
_entity_poly.entity_id
_entity_poly.type
_entity_poly.pdbx_seq_one_letter_code
_entity_poly.pdbx_strand_id
1 'polypeptide(L)'
;MNLQEIPTIATTEELIDRALRRASKVEESVRNADYRARLTAVRKIHSVADNIANPLHSYVKAFPSFDIIHAFDRSIIDLTVGVDKLRKALGASDWARKEVLMIATKYVPKARARKSAENTMKIMSEAYTKMTNVVRQIEKNLNFLISAR
;
A
#
# COMPACT_ATOMS: atom_id res chain seq x y z
N MET A 1 -26.83 -1.84 5.55
CA MET A 1 -25.45 -1.82 5.02
C MET A 1 -25.39 -0.94 3.80
N ASN A 2 -24.55 0.07 3.80
CA ASN A 2 -24.50 1.05 2.73
C ASN A 2 -23.17 0.95 1.97
N LEU A 3 -23.19 0.36 0.79
CA LEU A 3 -22.00 0.22 -0.07
C LEU A 3 -21.50 1.57 -0.59
N GLN A 4 -22.32 2.61 -0.52
CA GLN A 4 -21.92 3.96 -0.92
C GLN A 4 -20.92 4.61 0.05
N GLU A 5 -20.80 4.08 1.26
CA GLU A 5 -19.82 4.53 2.25
C GLU A 5 -18.42 3.99 1.99
N ILE A 6 -18.26 3.08 1.03
CA ILE A 6 -16.96 2.56 0.66
C ILE A 6 -16.17 3.67 -0.03
N PRO A 7 -14.93 3.96 0.41
CA PRO A 7 -14.14 5.00 -0.22
C PRO A 7 -13.83 4.68 -1.67
N THR A 8 -13.48 5.71 -2.44
CA THR A 8 -13.02 5.52 -3.82
C THR A 8 -11.73 4.71 -3.81
N ILE A 9 -11.72 3.62 -4.57
CA ILE A 9 -10.58 2.72 -4.62
C ILE A 9 -9.68 3.14 -5.78
N ALA A 10 -8.40 3.40 -5.47
CA ALA A 10 -7.42 3.79 -6.46
C ALA A 10 -6.96 2.59 -7.28
N THR A 11 -6.62 2.84 -8.55
CA THR A 11 -5.92 1.84 -9.35
C THR A 11 -4.50 1.64 -8.81
N THR A 12 -3.85 0.56 -9.23
CA THR A 12 -2.46 0.28 -8.87
C THR A 12 -1.55 1.48 -9.19
N GLU A 13 -1.65 2.01 -10.41
CA GLU A 13 -0.78 3.14 -10.82
C GLU A 13 -1.09 4.42 -10.05
N GLU A 14 -2.35 4.72 -9.79
CA GLU A 14 -2.73 5.88 -8.97
C GLU A 14 -2.20 5.77 -7.54
N LEU A 15 -2.27 4.57 -6.96
CA LEU A 15 -1.80 4.32 -5.60
C LEU A 15 -0.28 4.50 -5.51
N ILE A 16 0.45 3.92 -6.47
CA ILE A 16 1.91 4.04 -6.56
C ILE A 16 2.32 5.50 -6.78
N ASP A 17 1.72 6.17 -7.77
CA ASP A 17 2.06 7.56 -8.09
C ASP A 17 1.83 8.49 -6.91
N ARG A 18 0.73 8.31 -6.20
CA ARG A 18 0.41 9.11 -5.01
C ARG A 18 1.44 8.90 -3.91
N ALA A 19 1.81 7.64 -3.66
CA ALA A 19 2.78 7.31 -2.62
C ALA A 19 4.16 7.89 -2.95
N LEU A 20 4.63 7.73 -4.17
CA LEU A 20 5.92 8.26 -4.61
C LEU A 20 5.94 9.79 -4.60
N ARG A 21 4.86 10.42 -5.04
CA ARG A 21 4.77 11.89 -5.05
C ARG A 21 4.80 12.47 -3.63
N ARG A 22 4.10 11.85 -2.70
CA ARG A 22 4.11 12.30 -1.29
C ARG A 22 5.48 12.10 -0.67
N ALA A 23 6.14 10.98 -0.95
CA ALA A 23 7.50 10.73 -0.47
C ALA A 23 8.51 11.73 -1.05
N SER A 24 8.34 12.16 -2.30
CA SER A 24 9.24 13.12 -2.93
C SER A 24 9.29 14.47 -2.22
N LYS A 25 8.27 14.80 -1.44
CA LYS A 25 8.18 16.07 -0.70
C LYS A 25 8.84 16.00 0.67
N VAL A 26 9.27 14.81 1.10
CA VAL A 26 9.94 14.64 2.39
C VAL A 26 11.38 15.15 2.27
N GLU A 27 11.75 16.11 3.10
CA GLU A 27 13.10 16.71 3.12
C GLU A 27 13.60 16.82 4.56
N GLU A 28 14.92 16.72 4.70
CA GLU A 28 15.61 16.91 5.96
C GLU A 28 16.67 18.01 5.81
N SER A 29 16.85 18.84 6.84
CA SER A 29 17.70 20.01 6.80
C SER A 29 18.98 19.89 7.63
N VAL A 30 19.47 18.69 7.85
CA VAL A 30 20.70 18.41 8.59
C VAL A 30 21.93 18.77 7.74
N ARG A 31 22.96 19.37 8.36
CA ARG A 31 24.17 19.86 7.64
C ARG A 31 24.97 18.75 6.97
N ASN A 32 25.23 17.65 7.67
CA ASN A 32 26.04 16.56 7.11
C ASN A 32 25.25 15.86 6.00
N ALA A 33 25.79 15.86 4.78
CA ALA A 33 25.11 15.34 3.60
C ALA A 33 24.80 13.84 3.72
N ASP A 34 25.72 13.05 4.24
CA ASP A 34 25.52 11.60 4.38
C ASP A 34 24.48 11.28 5.45
N TYR A 35 24.53 11.98 6.58
CA TYR A 35 23.56 11.83 7.64
C TYR A 35 22.17 12.29 7.18
N ARG A 36 22.10 13.42 6.47
CA ARG A 36 20.85 13.91 5.89
C ARG A 36 20.25 12.89 4.92
N ALA A 37 21.09 12.27 4.08
CA ALA A 37 20.63 11.25 3.14
C ALA A 37 20.03 10.04 3.87
N ARG A 38 20.65 9.59 4.97
CA ARG A 38 20.12 8.49 5.78
C ARG A 38 18.78 8.83 6.39
N LEU A 39 18.63 10.00 7.01
CA LEU A 39 17.37 10.43 7.59
C LEU A 39 16.28 10.56 6.54
N THR A 40 16.61 11.20 5.42
CA THR A 40 15.68 11.38 4.30
C THR A 40 15.22 10.04 3.76
N ALA A 41 16.15 9.12 3.52
CA ALA A 41 15.82 7.79 3.00
C ALA A 41 14.89 7.02 3.94
N VAL A 42 15.18 7.02 5.24
CA VAL A 42 14.34 6.36 6.23
C VAL A 42 12.91 6.93 6.21
N ARG A 43 12.78 8.25 6.20
CA ARG A 43 11.47 8.91 6.17
C ARG A 43 10.72 8.66 4.87
N LYS A 44 11.42 8.66 3.74
CA LYS A 44 10.80 8.39 2.44
C LYS A 44 10.34 6.94 2.33
N ILE A 45 11.11 5.98 2.83
CA ILE A 45 10.71 4.57 2.85
C ILE A 45 9.42 4.42 3.68
N HIS A 46 9.37 5.03 4.86
CA HIS A 46 8.16 5.00 5.69
C HIS A 46 6.98 5.70 5.01
N SER A 47 7.24 6.83 4.34
CA SER A 47 6.20 7.57 3.64
C SER A 47 5.56 6.73 2.52
N VAL A 48 6.38 6.07 1.70
CA VAL A 48 5.86 5.20 0.63
C VAL A 48 5.06 4.05 1.24
N ALA A 49 5.60 3.40 2.26
CA ALA A 49 4.94 2.27 2.92
C ALA A 49 3.57 2.70 3.48
N ASP A 50 3.52 3.80 4.21
CA ASP A 50 2.27 4.27 4.83
C ASP A 50 1.25 4.72 3.79
N ASN A 51 1.69 5.41 2.74
CA ASN A 51 0.79 5.89 1.68
C ASN A 51 0.28 4.77 0.78
N ILE A 52 0.87 3.58 0.85
CA ILE A 52 0.31 2.36 0.24
C ILE A 52 -0.54 1.60 1.25
N ALA A 53 0.00 1.35 2.44
CA ALA A 53 -0.65 0.50 3.43
C ALA A 53 -1.95 1.09 3.98
N ASN A 54 -1.98 2.41 4.25
CA ASN A 54 -3.16 3.05 4.83
C ASN A 54 -4.39 2.99 3.91
N PRO A 55 -4.29 3.33 2.61
CA PRO A 55 -5.43 3.15 1.71
C PRO A 55 -5.89 1.70 1.62
N LEU A 56 -4.97 0.75 1.50
CA LEU A 56 -5.32 -0.68 1.42
C LEU A 56 -6.06 -1.13 2.69
N HIS A 57 -5.61 -0.67 3.85
CA HIS A 57 -6.28 -0.97 5.11
C HIS A 57 -7.71 -0.40 5.14
N SER A 58 -7.89 0.83 4.65
CA SER A 58 -9.22 1.44 4.59
C SER A 58 -10.15 0.69 3.66
N TYR A 59 -9.65 0.15 2.55
CA TYR A 59 -10.46 -0.67 1.64
C TYR A 59 -10.94 -1.95 2.32
N VAL A 60 -10.04 -2.64 3.01
CA VAL A 60 -10.39 -3.88 3.73
C VAL A 60 -11.44 -3.62 4.79
N LYS A 61 -11.31 -2.51 5.52
CA LYS A 61 -12.25 -2.16 6.60
C LYS A 61 -13.60 -1.68 6.07
N ALA A 62 -13.63 -1.07 4.90
CA ALA A 62 -14.85 -0.46 4.37
C ALA A 62 -15.86 -1.47 3.84
N PHE A 63 -15.39 -2.62 3.34
CA PHE A 63 -16.31 -3.67 2.88
C PHE A 63 -16.92 -4.40 4.08
N PRO A 64 -18.21 -4.72 4.02
CA PRO A 64 -18.89 -5.36 5.14
C PRO A 64 -18.38 -6.77 5.40
N SER A 65 -18.55 -7.24 6.64
CA SER A 65 -18.26 -8.61 7.01
C SER A 65 -19.02 -9.60 6.11
N PHE A 66 -18.36 -10.68 5.69
CA PHE A 66 -19.00 -11.71 4.86
C PHE A 66 -20.18 -12.35 5.55
N ASP A 67 -20.17 -12.49 6.87
CA ASP A 67 -21.29 -13.03 7.61
C ASP A 67 -22.52 -12.13 7.50
N ILE A 68 -22.34 -10.82 7.56
CA ILE A 68 -23.42 -9.85 7.39
C ILE A 68 -23.93 -9.88 5.94
N ILE A 69 -23.02 -9.93 4.96
CA ILE A 69 -23.37 -10.04 3.55
C ILE A 69 -24.22 -11.28 3.31
N HIS A 70 -23.79 -12.43 3.82
CA HIS A 70 -24.53 -13.68 3.65
C HIS A 70 -25.93 -13.62 4.26
N ALA A 71 -26.06 -12.93 5.40
CA ALA A 71 -27.36 -12.85 6.07
C ALA A 71 -28.37 -12.00 5.31
N PHE A 72 -27.94 -10.89 4.68
CA PHE A 72 -28.85 -9.90 4.10
C PHE A 72 -28.82 -9.81 2.58
N ASP A 73 -27.64 -9.92 1.98
CA ASP A 73 -27.46 -9.64 0.55
C ASP A 73 -26.82 -10.79 -0.24
N ARG A 74 -26.80 -11.98 0.33
CA ARG A 74 -26.13 -13.15 -0.25
C ARG A 74 -26.46 -13.37 -1.71
N SER A 75 -27.74 -13.38 -2.08
CA SER A 75 -28.16 -13.66 -3.45
C SER A 75 -27.68 -12.59 -4.43
N ILE A 76 -27.69 -11.33 -4.02
CA ILE A 76 -27.25 -10.21 -4.86
C ILE A 76 -25.75 -10.30 -5.09
N ILE A 77 -24.97 -10.52 -4.03
CA ILE A 77 -23.52 -10.57 -4.11
C ILE A 77 -23.05 -11.80 -4.89
N ASP A 78 -23.65 -12.95 -4.65
CA ASP A 78 -23.30 -14.18 -5.37
C ASP A 78 -23.55 -14.06 -6.87
N LEU A 79 -24.63 -13.34 -7.26
CA LEU A 79 -24.99 -13.18 -8.67
C LEU A 79 -24.14 -12.12 -9.36
N THR A 80 -23.79 -11.01 -8.71
CA THR A 80 -23.16 -9.86 -9.36
C THR A 80 -21.67 -9.79 -9.19
N VAL A 81 -21.15 -10.11 -8.01
CA VAL A 81 -19.75 -9.88 -7.65
C VAL A 81 -19.02 -11.19 -7.38
N GLY A 82 -19.72 -12.12 -6.69
CA GLY A 82 -19.12 -13.35 -6.19
C GLY A 82 -18.41 -13.14 -4.86
N VAL A 83 -18.90 -13.81 -3.83
CA VAL A 83 -18.37 -13.71 -2.47
C VAL A 83 -16.90 -14.16 -2.42
N ASP A 84 -16.57 -15.24 -3.15
CA ASP A 84 -15.20 -15.76 -3.15
C ASP A 84 -14.21 -14.80 -3.80
N LYS A 85 -14.61 -14.14 -4.90
CA LYS A 85 -13.76 -13.15 -5.58
C LYS A 85 -13.55 -11.93 -4.70
N LEU A 86 -14.59 -11.47 -4.02
CA LEU A 86 -14.50 -10.35 -3.09
C LEU A 86 -13.56 -10.70 -1.93
N ARG A 87 -13.72 -11.88 -1.34
CA ARG A 87 -12.85 -12.35 -0.26
C ARG A 87 -11.38 -12.41 -0.69
N LYS A 88 -11.11 -12.93 -1.89
CA LYS A 88 -9.75 -13.00 -2.44
C LYS A 88 -9.17 -11.61 -2.67
N ALA A 89 -9.96 -10.68 -3.19
CA ALA A 89 -9.49 -9.33 -3.45
C ALA A 89 -9.17 -8.58 -2.15
N LEU A 90 -10.00 -8.72 -1.13
CA LEU A 90 -9.75 -8.13 0.19
C LEU A 90 -8.56 -8.80 0.87
N GLY A 91 -8.44 -10.12 0.76
CA GLY A 91 -7.27 -10.85 1.28
C GLY A 91 -5.97 -10.43 0.61
N ALA A 92 -5.99 -10.25 -0.71
CA ALA A 92 -4.82 -9.76 -1.46
C ALA A 92 -4.44 -8.34 -1.03
N SER A 93 -5.42 -7.46 -0.80
CA SER A 93 -5.18 -6.10 -0.33
C SER A 93 -4.56 -6.09 1.06
N ASP A 94 -5.04 -6.93 1.96
CA ASP A 94 -4.48 -7.06 3.30
C ASP A 94 -3.09 -7.66 3.28
N TRP A 95 -2.86 -8.65 2.43
CA TRP A 95 -1.54 -9.23 2.22
C TRP A 95 -0.54 -8.17 1.74
N ALA A 96 -0.92 -7.40 0.72
CA ALA A 96 -0.06 -6.35 0.16
C ALA A 96 0.28 -5.30 1.21
N ARG A 97 -0.70 -4.90 2.02
CA ARG A 97 -0.48 -3.96 3.13
C ARG A 97 0.60 -4.47 4.08
N LYS A 98 0.47 -5.72 4.50
CA LYS A 98 1.43 -6.33 5.43
C LYS A 98 2.81 -6.48 4.80
N GLU A 99 2.87 -6.88 3.52
CA GLU A 99 4.14 -7.04 2.80
C GLU A 99 4.87 -5.71 2.65
N VAL A 100 4.17 -4.65 2.30
CA VAL A 100 4.77 -3.31 2.15
C VAL A 100 5.33 -2.83 3.49
N LEU A 101 4.61 -3.01 4.58
CA LEU A 101 5.10 -2.64 5.91
C LEU A 101 6.31 -3.49 6.33
N MET A 102 6.33 -4.77 5.99
CA MET A 102 7.46 -5.66 6.26
C MET A 102 8.70 -5.22 5.47
N ILE A 103 8.54 -4.83 4.21
CA ILE A 103 9.64 -4.32 3.38
C ILE A 103 10.24 -3.07 4.03
N ALA A 104 9.41 -2.13 4.48
CA ALA A 104 9.89 -0.94 5.17
C ALA A 104 10.68 -1.31 6.43
N THR A 105 10.16 -2.21 7.25
CA THR A 105 10.83 -2.68 8.46
C THR A 105 12.19 -3.30 8.16
N LYS A 106 12.30 -4.02 7.04
CA LYS A 106 13.55 -4.67 6.62
C LYS A 106 14.57 -3.67 6.07
N TYR A 107 14.12 -2.69 5.27
CA TYR A 107 15.02 -1.80 4.55
C TYR A 107 15.44 -0.54 5.34
N VAL A 108 14.65 -0.10 6.31
CA VAL A 108 15.01 1.06 7.14
C VAL A 108 16.35 0.85 7.88
N PRO A 109 16.59 -0.29 8.57
CA PRO A 109 17.90 -0.51 9.19
C PRO A 109 19.04 -0.55 8.18
N LYS A 110 18.80 -1.11 6.99
CA LYS A 110 19.80 -1.14 5.92
C LYS A 110 20.19 0.25 5.46
N ALA A 111 19.22 1.15 5.30
CA ALA A 111 19.47 2.54 4.92
C ALA A 111 20.26 3.27 6.01
N ARG A 112 19.92 3.05 7.28
CA ARG A 112 20.61 3.66 8.43
C ARG A 112 22.06 3.22 8.53
N ALA A 113 22.37 2.00 8.09
CA ALA A 113 23.70 1.42 8.20
C ALA A 113 24.65 1.89 7.09
N ARG A 114 24.15 2.54 6.04
CA ARG A 114 24.99 3.00 4.92
C ARG A 114 25.74 4.28 5.32
N LYS A 115 27.01 4.36 4.90
CA LYS A 115 27.87 5.51 5.24
C LYS A 115 27.73 6.64 4.24
N SER A 116 27.61 6.33 2.95
CA SER A 116 27.56 7.35 1.89
C SER A 116 26.12 7.61 1.45
N ALA A 117 25.85 8.84 1.01
CA ALA A 117 24.57 9.22 0.44
C ALA A 117 24.21 8.34 -0.77
N GLU A 118 25.21 8.03 -1.62
CA GLU A 118 25.01 7.21 -2.81
C GLU A 118 24.50 5.81 -2.46
N ASN A 119 25.14 5.13 -1.50
CA ASN A 119 24.72 3.79 -1.07
C ASN A 119 23.36 3.81 -0.37
N THR A 120 23.10 4.85 0.41
CA THR A 120 21.79 5.05 1.05
C THR A 120 20.67 5.17 0.01
N MET A 121 20.91 5.93 -1.07
CA MET A 121 19.92 6.10 -2.14
C MET A 121 19.67 4.80 -2.90
N LYS A 122 20.69 3.95 -3.07
CA LYS A 122 20.53 2.63 -3.68
C LYS A 122 19.59 1.75 -2.85
N ILE A 123 19.77 1.74 -1.54
CA ILE A 123 18.90 0.98 -0.63
C ILE A 123 17.47 1.50 -0.69
N MET A 124 17.28 2.81 -0.69
CA MET A 124 15.97 3.42 -0.82
C MET A 124 15.29 3.01 -2.13
N SER A 125 16.02 3.04 -3.25
CA SER A 125 15.49 2.64 -4.56
C SER A 125 15.09 1.17 -4.59
N GLU A 126 15.87 0.29 -3.96
CA GLU A 126 15.51 -1.13 -3.84
C GLU A 126 14.20 -1.31 -3.04
N ALA A 127 14.06 -0.58 -1.93
CA ALA A 127 12.83 -0.62 -1.13
C ALA A 127 11.64 -0.17 -1.95
N TYR A 128 11.77 0.93 -2.69
CA TYR A 128 10.72 1.45 -3.56
C TYR A 128 10.28 0.41 -4.59
N THR A 129 11.26 -0.20 -5.26
CA THR A 129 10.99 -1.23 -6.28
C THR A 129 10.21 -2.41 -5.69
N LYS A 130 10.63 -2.87 -4.53
CA LYS A 130 9.96 -4.01 -3.88
C LYS A 130 8.53 -3.65 -3.43
N MET A 131 8.34 -2.47 -2.85
CA MET A 131 7.01 -2.03 -2.40
C MET A 131 6.05 -1.82 -3.58
N THR A 132 6.52 -1.18 -4.65
CA THR A 132 5.67 -0.96 -5.82
C THR A 132 5.35 -2.26 -6.55
N ASN A 133 6.29 -3.21 -6.57
CA ASN A 133 6.04 -4.53 -7.16
C ASN A 133 4.96 -5.31 -6.39
N VAL A 134 4.91 -5.17 -5.07
CA VAL A 134 3.84 -5.78 -4.27
C VAL A 134 2.48 -5.24 -4.72
N VAL A 135 2.36 -3.93 -4.89
CA VAL A 135 1.11 -3.30 -5.34
C VAL A 135 0.73 -3.80 -6.74
N ARG A 136 1.71 -3.93 -7.64
CA ARG A 136 1.44 -4.43 -9.00
C ARG A 136 0.94 -5.88 -9.01
N GLN A 137 1.37 -6.68 -8.05
CA GLN A 137 0.91 -8.07 -7.94
C GLN A 137 -0.58 -8.18 -7.66
N ILE A 138 -1.17 -7.17 -7.01
CA ILE A 138 -2.61 -7.18 -6.68
C ILE A 138 -3.45 -6.33 -7.65
N GLU A 139 -2.92 -5.97 -8.81
CA GLU A 139 -3.63 -5.12 -9.77
C GLU A 139 -5.01 -5.65 -10.12
N LYS A 140 -5.12 -6.92 -10.44
CA LYS A 140 -6.41 -7.55 -10.77
C LYS A 140 -7.39 -7.46 -9.61
N ASN A 141 -6.90 -7.63 -8.39
CA ASN A 141 -7.72 -7.57 -7.18
C ASN A 141 -8.24 -6.15 -6.93
N LEU A 142 -7.38 -5.13 -7.12
CA LEU A 142 -7.81 -3.73 -7.00
C LEU A 142 -8.83 -3.37 -8.07
N ASN A 143 -8.60 -3.80 -9.31
CA ASN A 143 -9.55 -3.58 -10.39
C ASN A 143 -10.91 -4.24 -10.10
N PHE A 144 -10.89 -5.43 -9.51
CA PHE A 144 -12.11 -6.09 -9.07
C PHE A 144 -12.85 -5.26 -8.01
N LEU A 145 -12.13 -4.76 -7.00
CA LEU A 145 -12.75 -3.92 -5.96
C LEU A 145 -13.34 -2.63 -6.53
N ILE A 146 -12.69 -2.04 -7.52
CA ILE A 146 -13.21 -0.86 -8.21
C ILE A 146 -14.55 -1.18 -8.88
N SER A 147 -14.65 -2.30 -9.57
CA SER A 147 -15.88 -2.71 -10.25
C SER A 147 -16.95 -3.18 -9.27
N ALA A 148 -16.58 -3.68 -8.10
CA ALA A 148 -17.51 -4.14 -7.07
C ALA A 148 -18.13 -2.99 -6.26
N ARG A 149 -17.48 -1.82 -6.30
CA ARG A 149 -17.99 -0.63 -5.64
C ARG A 149 -19.15 -0.03 -6.47
#